data_ecde90951131e47d9641e9469a5169c3
#
_entry.id   ecde90951131e47d9641e9469a5169c3
#
_cell.length_a   1.000
_cell.length_b   1.000
_cell.length_c   1.000
_cell.angle_alpha   90.00
_cell.angle_beta   90.00
_cell.angle_gamma   90.00
#
_symmetry.space_group_name_H-M   'P 1'
#
loop_
_entity.id
_entity.type
_entity.pdbx_description
1 polymer ?
#
loop_
_entity_poly.entity_id
_entity_poly.type
_entity_poly.pdbx_seq_one_letter_code
_entity_poly.pdbx_strand_id
1 'polypeptide(L)'
;MTRKIKVGIIQQANTKDLRTNLMNLAKSIEACAAHGAQLVVLQELHNSLYFCQTENTQLFDLAEPIPGPSTGFYSELAAANDIVLVASLFEKRAPGLYHNTAVVFERDGSIAGQY
;
A
#
# COMPACT_ATOMS: atom_id res chain seq x y z
N MET A 1 -10.87 6.97 30.48
CA MET A 1 -9.64 6.20 30.19
C MET A 1 -9.13 6.54 28.80
N THR A 2 -7.90 6.98 28.71
CA THR A 2 -7.29 7.36 27.43
C THR A 2 -6.60 6.16 26.81
N ARG A 3 -6.96 5.83 25.56
CA ARG A 3 -6.30 4.78 24.81
C ARG A 3 -5.36 5.41 23.79
N LYS A 4 -4.12 4.95 23.77
CA LYS A 4 -3.11 5.40 22.81
C LYS A 4 -2.76 4.27 21.85
N ILE A 5 -2.60 4.61 20.58
CA ILE A 5 -2.05 3.71 19.59
C ILE A 5 -0.83 4.35 18.96
N LYS A 6 0.14 3.53 18.57
CA LYS A 6 1.33 3.99 17.87
C LYS A 6 1.12 3.82 16.37
N VAL A 7 1.23 4.90 15.63
CA VAL A 7 1.03 4.93 14.18
C VAL A 7 2.36 5.17 13.48
N GLY A 8 2.66 4.34 12.48
CA GLY A 8 3.78 4.57 11.58
C GLY A 8 3.29 5.19 10.29
N ILE A 9 3.96 6.23 9.83
CA ILE A 9 3.68 6.86 8.55
C ILE A 9 4.91 6.72 7.69
N ILE A 10 4.75 6.15 6.49
CA ILE A 10 5.84 5.93 5.57
C ILE A 10 5.67 6.85 4.37
N GLN A 11 6.70 7.63 4.12
CA GLN A 11 6.79 8.47 2.93
C GLN A 11 8.17 8.23 2.33
N GLN A 12 8.21 7.78 1.08
CA GLN A 12 9.46 7.47 0.41
C GLN A 12 9.52 8.08 -0.99
N ALA A 13 10.73 8.31 -1.46
CA ALA A 13 10.97 8.70 -2.84
C ALA A 13 10.97 7.43 -3.70
N ASN A 14 9.99 7.29 -4.56
CA ASN A 14 9.91 6.14 -5.45
C ASN A 14 10.81 6.29 -6.66
N THR A 15 11.20 5.15 -7.22
CA THR A 15 11.94 5.04 -8.46
C THR A 15 11.01 4.51 -9.56
N LYS A 16 11.53 4.39 -10.77
CA LYS A 16 10.80 3.76 -11.88
C LYS A 16 10.74 2.23 -11.74
N ASP A 17 11.56 1.67 -10.86
CA ASP A 17 11.61 0.22 -10.63
C ASP A 17 10.64 -0.17 -9.52
N LEU A 18 9.55 -0.81 -9.90
CA LEU A 18 8.51 -1.28 -8.99
C LEU A 18 9.08 -2.21 -7.90
N ARG A 19 9.94 -3.13 -8.28
CA ARG A 19 10.51 -4.10 -7.34
C ARG A 19 11.32 -3.41 -6.24
N THR A 20 12.14 -2.44 -6.61
CA THR A 20 12.90 -1.65 -5.64
C THR A 20 11.98 -0.90 -4.69
N ASN A 21 10.92 -0.29 -5.22
CA ASN A 21 9.93 0.42 -4.41
C ASN A 21 9.26 -0.51 -3.39
N LEU A 22 8.85 -1.69 -3.83
CA LEU A 22 8.20 -2.68 -2.96
C LEU A 22 9.16 -3.17 -1.86
N MET A 23 10.41 -3.45 -2.20
CA MET A 23 11.41 -3.88 -1.22
C MET A 23 11.69 -2.81 -0.17
N ASN A 24 11.77 -1.56 -0.59
CA ASN A 24 11.98 -0.44 0.33
C ASN A 24 10.77 -0.24 1.25
N LEU A 25 9.56 -0.37 0.71
CA LEU A 25 8.33 -0.30 1.51
C LEU A 25 8.28 -1.42 2.54
N ALA A 26 8.62 -2.65 2.15
CA ALA A 26 8.65 -3.79 3.07
C ALA A 26 9.60 -3.52 4.25
N LYS A 27 10.80 -3.03 3.99
CA LYS A 27 11.76 -2.69 5.04
C LYS A 27 11.23 -1.60 5.97
N SER A 28 10.61 -0.57 5.42
CA SER A 28 10.05 0.53 6.22
C SER A 28 8.87 0.06 7.07
N ILE A 29 8.01 -0.80 6.53
CA ILE A 29 6.89 -1.40 7.27
C ILE A 29 7.44 -2.24 8.44
N GLU A 30 8.42 -3.09 8.19
CA GLU A 30 9.05 -3.90 9.22
C GLU A 30 9.69 -3.04 10.32
N ALA A 31 10.35 -1.94 9.92
CA ALA A 31 10.95 -1.01 10.88
C ALA A 31 9.88 -0.33 11.76
N CYS A 32 8.77 0.10 11.18
CA CYS A 32 7.64 0.66 11.92
C CYS A 32 7.11 -0.34 12.95
N ALA A 33 6.89 -1.58 12.52
CA ALA A 33 6.41 -2.64 13.40
C ALA A 33 7.40 -2.94 14.53
N ALA A 34 8.70 -2.98 14.24
CA ALA A 34 9.75 -3.19 15.23
C ALA A 34 9.79 -2.08 16.28
N HIS A 35 9.39 -0.86 15.92
CA HIS A 35 9.26 0.28 16.85
C HIS A 35 7.91 0.31 17.58
N GLY A 36 7.07 -0.71 17.41
CA GLY A 36 5.81 -0.85 18.12
C GLY A 36 4.60 -0.24 17.43
N ALA A 37 4.70 0.11 16.15
CA ALA A 37 3.54 0.61 15.42
C ALA A 37 2.46 -0.47 15.32
N GLN A 38 1.22 -0.07 15.56
CA GLN A 38 0.03 -0.94 15.47
C GLN A 38 -0.74 -0.67 14.19
N LEU A 39 -0.60 0.53 13.64
CA LEU A 39 -1.18 0.96 12.38
C LEU A 39 -0.07 1.61 11.55
N VAL A 40 0.05 1.20 10.30
CA VAL A 40 1.02 1.78 9.37
C VAL A 40 0.27 2.31 8.15
N VAL A 41 0.56 3.55 7.77
CA VAL A 41 -0.08 4.22 6.65
C VAL A 41 0.98 4.54 5.59
N LEU A 42 0.72 4.12 4.36
CA LEU A 42 1.57 4.38 3.21
C LEU A 42 1.10 5.63 2.46
N GLN A 43 1.98 6.21 1.66
CA GLN A 43 1.64 7.37 0.85
C GLN A 43 0.71 7.01 -0.30
N GLU A 44 0.07 8.01 -0.89
CA GLU A 44 -0.82 7.81 -2.04
C GLU A 44 -0.07 7.21 -3.22
N LEU A 45 -0.65 6.17 -3.84
CA LEU A 45 -0.09 5.47 -5.01
C LEU A 45 1.38 5.10 -4.83
N HIS A 46 1.69 4.51 -3.69
CA HIS A 46 3.04 4.30 -3.17
C HIS A 46 3.91 3.30 -3.95
N ASN A 47 3.34 2.50 -4.85
CA ASN A 47 4.10 1.48 -5.57
C ASN A 47 5.01 2.04 -6.65
N SER A 48 4.74 3.23 -7.13
CA SER A 48 5.45 3.83 -8.27
C SER A 48 5.62 5.33 -8.08
N LEU A 49 6.31 5.96 -9.04
CA LEU A 49 6.33 7.42 -9.13
C LEU A 49 4.89 7.91 -9.31
N TYR A 50 4.59 9.04 -8.67
CA TYR A 50 3.28 9.66 -8.80
C TYR A 50 3.07 10.13 -10.25
N PHE A 51 2.05 9.60 -10.90
CA PHE A 51 1.83 9.79 -12.35
C PHE A 51 0.61 10.63 -12.70
N CYS A 52 -0.17 11.06 -11.72
CA CYS A 52 -1.42 11.80 -11.97
C CYS A 52 -1.22 13.21 -12.51
N GLN A 53 0.02 13.68 -12.61
CA GLN A 53 0.37 14.98 -13.18
C GLN A 53 0.53 14.97 -14.68
N THR A 54 0.53 13.79 -15.31
CA THR A 54 0.71 13.64 -16.76
C THR A 54 -0.40 12.77 -17.36
N GLU A 55 -0.84 13.14 -18.55
CA GLU A 55 -1.79 12.33 -19.32
C GLU A 55 -1.01 11.35 -20.21
N ASN A 56 -0.68 10.19 -19.67
CA ASN A 56 0.01 9.15 -20.42
C ASN A 56 -0.76 7.82 -20.24
N THR A 57 -1.41 7.37 -21.31
CA THR A 57 -2.23 6.15 -21.28
C THR A 57 -1.43 4.89 -21.00
N GLN A 58 -0.11 4.87 -21.26
CA GLN A 58 0.74 3.73 -20.94
C GLN A 58 0.85 3.52 -19.43
N LEU A 59 0.62 4.54 -18.61
CA LEU A 59 0.65 4.41 -17.15
C LEU A 59 -0.51 3.57 -16.63
N PHE A 60 -1.59 3.39 -17.39
CA PHE A 60 -2.69 2.51 -17.01
C PHE A 60 -2.28 1.05 -16.95
N ASP A 61 -1.17 0.67 -17.58
CA ASP A 61 -0.62 -0.69 -17.48
C ASP A 61 -0.09 -1.00 -16.07
N LEU A 62 0.11 0.03 -15.24
CA LEU A 62 0.50 -0.15 -13.83
C LEU A 62 -0.67 -0.56 -12.94
N ALA A 63 -1.90 -0.44 -13.43
CA ALA A 63 -3.09 -0.76 -12.64
C ALA A 63 -3.23 -2.27 -12.44
N GLU A 64 -3.72 -2.65 -11.27
CA GLU A 64 -3.92 -4.04 -10.88
C GLU A 64 -5.36 -4.24 -10.40
N PRO A 65 -5.90 -5.47 -10.54
CA PRO A 65 -7.15 -5.80 -9.87
C PRO A 65 -6.96 -5.87 -8.35
N ILE A 66 -8.04 -5.70 -7.60
CA ILE A 66 -8.06 -5.93 -6.16
C ILE A 66 -9.09 -7.04 -5.87
N PRO A 67 -8.66 -8.20 -5.32
CA PRO A 67 -7.28 -8.56 -4.98
C PRO A 67 -6.40 -8.84 -6.20
N GLY A 68 -5.11 -8.62 -6.02
CA GLY A 68 -4.11 -8.81 -7.07
C GLY A 68 -2.70 -8.97 -6.46
N PRO A 69 -1.64 -8.87 -7.29
CA PRO A 69 -0.26 -9.07 -6.81
C PRO A 69 0.12 -8.14 -5.66
N SER A 70 -0.19 -6.85 -5.76
CA SER A 70 0.15 -5.89 -4.71
C SER A 70 -0.63 -6.13 -3.43
N THR A 71 -1.93 -6.40 -3.51
CA THR A 71 -2.72 -6.70 -2.32
C THR A 71 -2.23 -7.97 -1.63
N GLY A 72 -1.83 -9.00 -2.40
CA GLY A 72 -1.22 -10.20 -1.83
C GLY A 72 0.07 -9.90 -1.07
N PHE A 73 0.93 -9.07 -1.65
CA PHE A 73 2.19 -8.65 -1.05
C PHE A 73 1.96 -7.91 0.29
N TYR A 74 1.08 -6.91 0.30
CA TYR A 74 0.80 -6.13 1.51
C TYR A 74 0.00 -6.90 2.55
N SER A 75 -0.87 -7.79 2.12
CA SER A 75 -1.59 -8.71 3.01
C SER A 75 -0.61 -9.56 3.82
N GLU A 76 0.40 -10.13 3.17
CA GLU A 76 1.43 -10.92 3.85
C GLU A 76 2.25 -10.07 4.81
N LEU A 77 2.59 -8.85 4.44
CA LEU A 77 3.33 -7.93 5.32
C LEU A 77 2.52 -7.55 6.56
N ALA A 78 1.23 -7.27 6.39
CA ALA A 78 0.35 -6.95 7.52
C ALA A 78 0.27 -8.12 8.49
N ALA A 79 0.07 -9.33 7.99
CA ALA A 79 -0.02 -10.53 8.82
C ALA A 79 1.32 -10.86 9.51
N ALA A 80 2.43 -10.80 8.77
CA ALA A 80 3.74 -11.12 9.31
C ALA A 80 4.18 -10.16 10.42
N ASN A 81 3.75 -8.90 10.34
CA ASN A 81 4.11 -7.86 11.29
C ASN A 81 3.02 -7.57 12.33
N ASP A 82 1.89 -8.26 12.24
CA ASP A 82 0.74 -8.10 13.17
C ASP A 82 0.30 -6.64 13.29
N ILE A 83 0.11 -5.98 12.14
CA ILE A 83 -0.27 -4.58 12.05
C ILE A 83 -1.49 -4.39 11.16
N VAL A 84 -2.23 -3.31 11.41
CA VAL A 84 -3.20 -2.79 10.44
C VAL A 84 -2.42 -1.94 9.43
N LEU A 85 -2.61 -2.19 8.15
CA LEU A 85 -1.87 -1.51 7.08
C LEU A 85 -2.84 -0.81 6.14
N VAL A 86 -2.61 0.47 5.91
CA VAL A 86 -3.39 1.26 4.93
C VAL A 86 -2.53 1.52 3.71
N ALA A 87 -2.96 0.99 2.58
CA ALA A 87 -2.28 1.13 1.30
C ALA A 87 -3.12 1.96 0.32
N SER A 88 -2.49 2.49 -0.70
CA SER A 88 -3.14 3.23 -1.77
C SER A 88 -2.65 2.68 -3.09
N LEU A 89 -3.55 2.13 -3.88
CA LEU A 89 -3.21 1.38 -5.09
C LEU A 89 -3.95 1.92 -6.31
N PHE A 90 -3.30 1.79 -7.46
CA PHE A 90 -3.94 2.06 -8.74
C PHE A 90 -4.68 0.80 -9.18
N GLU A 91 -6.01 0.85 -9.07
CA GLU A 91 -6.88 -0.30 -9.29
C GLU A 91 -7.41 -0.33 -10.72
N LYS A 92 -7.31 -1.51 -11.37
CA LYS A 92 -8.06 -1.82 -12.58
C LYS A 92 -9.26 -2.67 -12.19
N ARG A 93 -10.44 -2.04 -12.14
CA ARG A 93 -11.68 -2.73 -11.74
C ARG A 93 -12.29 -3.51 -12.89
N ALA A 94 -12.19 -2.97 -14.10
CA ALA A 94 -12.64 -3.58 -15.35
C ALA A 94 -11.86 -2.93 -16.51
N PRO A 95 -11.92 -3.50 -17.73
CA PRO A 95 -11.31 -2.83 -18.88
C PRO A 95 -11.81 -1.38 -19.02
N GLY A 96 -10.89 -0.43 -19.03
CA GLY A 96 -11.20 1.00 -19.11
C GLY A 96 -11.70 1.64 -17.84
N LEU A 97 -11.80 0.91 -16.72
CA LEU A 97 -12.28 1.44 -15.45
C LEU A 97 -11.18 1.36 -14.39
N TYR A 98 -10.63 2.52 -14.02
CA TYR A 98 -9.49 2.64 -13.11
C TYR A 98 -9.83 3.51 -11.92
N HIS A 99 -9.28 3.18 -10.76
CA HIS A 99 -9.48 3.91 -9.52
C HIS A 99 -8.19 4.06 -8.74
N ASN A 100 -8.06 5.17 -8.04
CA ASN A 100 -7.11 5.34 -6.95
C ASN A 100 -7.81 4.82 -5.69
N THR A 101 -7.38 3.66 -5.19
CA THR A 101 -8.12 2.93 -4.15
C THR A 101 -7.29 2.77 -2.89
N ALA A 102 -7.83 3.23 -1.77
CA ALA A 102 -7.29 2.91 -0.46
C ALA A 102 -7.75 1.51 -0.07
N VAL A 103 -6.81 0.70 0.43
CA VAL A 103 -7.09 -0.65 0.91
C VAL A 103 -6.60 -0.77 2.34
N VAL A 104 -7.45 -1.24 3.22
CA VAL A 104 -7.11 -1.46 4.63
C VAL A 104 -6.97 -2.95 4.87
N PHE A 105 -5.81 -3.36 5.37
CA PHE A 105 -5.51 -4.75 5.73
C PHE A 105 -5.59 -4.90 7.24
N GLU A 106 -6.27 -5.95 7.68
CA GLU A 106 -6.31 -6.34 9.09
C GLU A 106 -4.99 -7.00 9.50
N ARG A 107 -4.82 -7.17 10.81
CA ARG A 107 -3.62 -7.77 11.41
C ARG A 107 -3.41 -9.23 10.99
N ASP A 108 -4.44 -9.91 10.52
CA ASP A 108 -4.34 -11.27 9.97
C ASP A 108 -4.09 -11.29 8.45
N GLY A 109 -3.99 -10.12 7.83
CA GLY A 109 -3.77 -9.96 6.38
C GLY A 109 -5.04 -9.88 5.56
N SER A 110 -6.22 -10.07 6.14
CA SER A 110 -7.47 -9.94 5.41
C SER A 110 -7.75 -8.48 5.05
N ILE A 111 -8.49 -8.27 3.97
CA ILE A 111 -8.90 -6.92 3.58
C ILE A 111 -10.11 -6.52 4.41
N ALA A 112 -9.94 -5.49 5.24
CA ALA A 112 -11.01 -4.94 6.06
C ALA A 112 -11.98 -4.10 5.25
N GLY A 113 -11.46 -3.42 4.22
CA GLY A 113 -12.26 -2.58 3.35
C GLY A 113 -11.42 -1.90 2.29
N GLN A 114 -12.12 -1.30 1.33
CA GLN A 114 -11.49 -0.52 0.26
C GLN A 114 -12.37 0.69 -0.06
N TYR A 115 -11.69 1.77 -0.44
CA TYR A 115 -12.34 3.05 -0.68
C TYR A 115 -11.75 3.75 -1.90
#